data_e35c2fda135b1a146f97d8356a6246b5
#
_entry.id   e35c2fda135b1a146f97d8356a6246b5
#
_cell.length_a   1.000
_cell.length_b   1.000
_cell.length_c   1.000
_cell.angle_alpha   90.00
_cell.angle_beta   90.00
_cell.angle_gamma   90.00
#
_symmetry.space_group_name_H-M   'P 1'
#
loop_
_entity.id
_entity.type
_entity.pdbx_description
1 polymer ?
#
loop_
_entity_poly.entity_id
_entity_poly.type
_entity_poly.pdbx_seq_one_letter_code
_entity_poly.pdbx_strand_id
1 'polypeptide(L)' 'MAKRIDSLQATLLQVRKETDDEISRLRDELLAKNRTLERLESQLREQTDYDDLKRQSE' A
#
# COMPACT_ATOMS: atom_id res chain seq x y z
N MET A 1 -36.19 5.07 -24.18
CA MET A 1 -35.12 4.10 -24.22
C MET A 1 -33.73 4.72 -24.12
N ALA A 2 -33.51 5.86 -24.81
CA ALA A 2 -32.24 6.56 -24.76
C ALA A 2 -31.89 7.01 -23.35
N LYS A 3 -32.86 7.44 -22.56
CA LYS A 3 -32.65 7.88 -21.18
C LYS A 3 -32.16 6.76 -20.27
N ARG A 4 -32.59 5.52 -20.52
CA ARG A 4 -32.23 4.37 -19.71
C ARG A 4 -30.78 3.97 -19.92
N ILE A 5 -30.32 4.01 -21.17
CA ILE A 5 -28.94 3.70 -21.53
C ILE A 5 -27.99 4.74 -20.91
N ASP A 6 -28.34 6.02 -21.04
CA ASP A 6 -27.55 7.10 -20.46
C ASP A 6 -27.42 6.97 -18.94
N SER A 7 -28.52 6.59 -18.28
CA SER A 7 -28.52 6.41 -16.83
C SER A 7 -27.61 5.26 -16.41
N LEU A 8 -27.66 4.16 -17.15
CA LEU A 8 -26.78 3.00 -16.87
C LEU A 8 -25.32 3.34 -17.12
N GLN A 9 -25.03 4.07 -18.20
CA GLN A 9 -23.65 4.48 -18.48
C GLN A 9 -23.12 5.42 -17.41
N ALA A 10 -23.95 6.36 -16.94
CA ALA A 10 -23.56 7.27 -15.87
C ALA A 10 -23.28 6.51 -14.57
N THR A 11 -24.11 5.52 -14.25
CA THR A 11 -23.92 4.67 -13.06
C THR A 11 -22.62 3.86 -13.17
N LEU A 12 -22.37 3.28 -14.34
CA LEU A 12 -21.15 2.50 -14.58
C LEU A 12 -19.91 3.37 -14.43
N LEU A 13 -19.93 4.57 -14.98
CA LEU A 13 -18.81 5.50 -14.87
C LEU A 13 -18.57 5.91 -13.42
N GLN A 14 -19.64 6.14 -12.67
CA GLN A 14 -19.52 6.50 -11.27
C GLN A 14 -18.92 5.37 -10.45
N VAL A 15 -19.42 4.15 -10.63
CA VAL A 15 -18.90 2.96 -9.92
C VAL A 15 -17.44 2.74 -10.27
N ARG A 16 -17.10 2.87 -11.54
CA ARG A 16 -15.72 2.71 -11.98
C ARG A 16 -14.80 3.73 -11.35
N LYS A 17 -15.25 4.97 -11.28
CA LYS A 17 -14.47 6.05 -10.66
C LYS A 17 -14.26 5.78 -9.18
N GLU A 18 -15.31 5.37 -8.46
CA GLU A 18 -15.22 5.03 -7.05
C GLU A 18 -14.27 3.86 -6.81
N THR A 19 -14.34 2.85 -7.66
CA THR A 19 -13.46 1.68 -7.58
C THR A 19 -12.01 2.08 -7.84
N ASP A 20 -11.77 2.90 -8.86
CA ASP A 20 -10.43 3.37 -9.19
C ASP A 20 -9.84 4.19 -8.03
N ASP A 21 -10.64 5.07 -7.43
CA ASP A 21 -10.23 5.88 -6.29
C ASP A 21 -9.87 4.99 -5.09
N GLU A 22 -10.66 3.95 -4.86
CA GLU A 22 -10.42 3.03 -3.77
C GLU A 22 -9.14 2.20 -4.00
N ILE A 23 -8.92 1.74 -5.22
CA ILE A 23 -7.71 1.01 -5.58
C ILE A 23 -6.49 1.91 -5.38
N SER A 24 -6.57 3.15 -5.81
CA SER A 24 -5.48 4.11 -5.67
C SER A 24 -5.14 4.35 -4.19
N ARG A 25 -6.16 4.50 -3.35
CA ARG A 25 -5.98 4.68 -1.91
C ARG A 25 -5.34 3.45 -1.27
N LEU A 26 -5.81 2.26 -1.62
CA LEU A 26 -5.25 1.02 -1.09
C LEU A 26 -3.81 0.83 -1.51
N ARG A 27 -3.46 1.19 -2.74
CA ARG A 27 -2.08 1.15 -3.22
C ARG A 27 -1.18 2.06 -2.42
N ASP A 28 -1.65 3.28 -2.14
CA ASP A 28 -0.89 4.24 -1.35
C ASP A 28 -0.67 3.72 0.07
N GLU A 29 -1.69 3.12 0.67
CA GLU A 29 -1.58 2.52 2.00
C GLU A 29 -0.59 1.37 2.01
N LEU A 30 -0.63 0.52 0.98
CA LEU A 30 0.31 -0.59 0.85
C LEU A 30 1.75 -0.10 0.71
N LEU A 31 1.97 0.92 -0.10
CA LEU A 31 3.29 1.51 -0.27
C LEU A 31 3.81 2.07 1.05
N ALA A 32 2.95 2.76 1.80
CA ALA A 32 3.34 3.32 3.09
C ALA A 32 3.70 2.21 4.09
N LYS A 33 2.91 1.14 4.12
CA LYS A 33 3.17 0.01 5.01
C LYS A 33 4.44 -0.73 4.61
N ASN A 34 4.67 -0.91 3.31
CA ASN A 34 5.90 -1.55 2.84
C ASN A 34 7.14 -0.76 3.21
N ARG A 35 7.08 0.57 3.10
CA ARG A 35 8.18 1.43 3.53
C ARG A 35 8.45 1.30 5.01
N THR A 36 7.40 1.25 5.82
CA THR A 36 7.52 1.06 7.26
C THR A 36 8.14 -0.28 7.57
N LEU A 37 7.70 -1.34 6.89
CA LEU A 37 8.26 -2.68 7.07
C LEU A 37 9.73 -2.73 6.69
N GLU A 38 10.12 -2.15 5.56
CA GLU A 38 11.52 -2.10 5.15
C GLU A 38 12.39 -1.36 6.16
N ARG A 39 11.85 -0.27 6.69
CA ARG A 39 12.55 0.51 7.71
C ARG A 39 12.75 -0.31 8.99
N LEU A 40 11.69 -1.00 9.43
CA LEU A 40 11.76 -1.85 10.62
C LEU A 40 12.72 -3.02 10.42
N GLU A 41 12.67 -3.66 9.25
CA GLU A 41 13.59 -4.74 8.92
C GLU A 41 15.04 -4.26 8.92
N SER A 42 15.27 -3.07 8.38
CA SER A 42 16.60 -2.47 8.35
C SER A 42 17.09 -2.21 9.78
N GLN A 43 16.23 -1.68 10.64
CA GLN A 43 16.58 -1.42 12.05
C GLN A 43 16.87 -2.72 12.80
N LEU A 44 16.08 -3.76 12.57
CA LEU A 44 16.31 -5.06 13.18
C LEU A 44 17.63 -5.66 12.72
N ARG A 45 17.93 -5.53 11.44
CA ARG A 45 19.18 -6.03 10.87
C ARG A 45 20.38 -5.32 11.48
N GLU A 46 20.29 -4.01 11.65
CA GLU A 46 21.34 -3.23 12.30
C GLU A 46 21.57 -3.67 13.73
N GLN A 47 20.49 -3.91 14.48
CA GLN A 47 20.59 -4.39 15.86
C GLN A 47 21.20 -5.78 15.94
N THR A 48 20.81 -6.67 15.04
CA THR A 48 21.34 -8.02 14.97
C THR A 48 22.84 -7.99 14.68
N ASP A 49 23.26 -7.18 13.72
CA ASP A 49 24.67 -7.03 13.38
C ASP A 49 25.45 -6.46 14.54
N TYR A 50 24.87 -5.50 15.23
CA TYR A 50 25.52 -4.90 16.40
C TYR A 50 25.68 -5.92 17.53
N ASP A 51 24.66 -6.73 17.78
CA ASP A 51 24.70 -7.78 18.80
C ASP A 51 25.75 -8.84 18.46
N ASP A 52 25.84 -9.21 17.18
CA ASP A 52 26.85 -10.17 16.72
C ASP A 52 28.26 -9.63 16.92
N LEU A 53 28.49 -8.36 16.60
CA LEU A 53 29.78 -7.72 16.81
C LEU A 53 30.13 -7.68 18.29
N LYS A 54 29.15 -7.43 19.15
CA LYS A 54 29.36 -7.37 20.58
C LYS A 54 29.74 -8.74 21.14
N ARG A 55 29.11 -9.80 20.62
CA ARG A 55 29.44 -11.17 21.02
C ARG A 55 30.85 -11.55 20.59
N GLN A 56 31.24 -11.12 19.39
CA GLN A 56 32.58 -11.45 18.88
C GLN A 56 33.69 -10.73 19.63
N SER A 57 33.40 -9.56 20.18
CA SER A 57 34.41 -8.81 20.92
C SER A 57 34.58 -9.29 22.35
N GLU A 58 33.69 -10.13 22.83
CA GLU A 58 33.80 -10.79 24.11
C GLU A 58 34.51 -12.14 23.97
#